data_d95f71e7d2c9aae31470531aeec754af
#
_entry.id   d95f71e7d2c9aae31470531aeec754af
#
_cell.length_a   1.000
_cell.length_b   1.000
_cell.length_c   1.000
_cell.angle_alpha   90.00
_cell.angle_beta   90.00
_cell.angle_gamma   90.00
#
_symmetry.space_group_name_H-M   'P 1'
#
loop_
_entity.id
_entity.type
_entity.pdbx_description
1 polymer ?
#
loop_
_entity_poly.entity_id
_entity_poly.type
_entity_poly.pdbx_seq_one_letter_code
_entity_poly.pdbx_strand_id
1 'polypeptide(L)'
;MLILSGILFTLAMQLTRFTNAFKRLETPFYFYDLDILDQTLRLYTKLIRKYGYHAHFATKANANPQILEIIHRAGLGADCVSGNEVQLALDLGFDPDTIVFAGVGKTDKEIRTSLQGGIFSFNCESVQEIRVINDLAAQMGKTAGISLRLNPDIDAQTLSHITTGRSKDKFGISGKDLTEALQVVKACPNVKLLGLHMHIGSQITEMKVFEELCAKMNTFQKWFEQRDINVEHINMGGGLAIDYEKPLENPISPFELYFETIHKNLEVRKGQKVHFEPGRTLVGQFGFLISRVLFVKKGKGKEFVILDSGMNDLIRPALYGARHVMYNLTSESSKRKTYDVVGPVCESSDRFDGAVKMPETVRGDLLAICSAGAYGQVMGMRYNQKELAQAYYSSEL
;
A
#
# COMPACT_ATOMS: atom_id res chain seq x y z
N MET A 1 27.59 -16.59 15.14
CA MET A 1 27.38 -15.35 15.93
C MET A 1 28.09 -14.10 15.36
N LEU A 2 29.19 -14.23 14.65
CA LEU A 2 29.95 -13.11 14.06
C LEU A 2 29.41 -12.60 12.71
N ILE A 3 28.66 -13.39 11.95
CA ILE A 3 28.12 -13.00 10.63
C ILE A 3 26.83 -12.15 10.79
N LEU A 4 26.03 -12.40 11.82
CA LEU A 4 24.80 -11.63 12.10
C LEU A 4 25.09 -10.20 12.62
N SER A 5 26.23 -9.99 13.31
CA SER A 5 26.64 -8.65 13.75
C SER A 5 27.14 -7.76 12.59
N GLY A 6 27.68 -8.36 11.53
CA GLY A 6 28.17 -7.64 10.35
C GLY A 6 27.05 -7.05 9.49
N ILE A 7 25.93 -7.73 9.36
CA ILE A 7 24.78 -7.30 8.53
C ILE A 7 23.99 -6.18 9.23
N LEU A 8 23.77 -6.29 10.54
CA LEU A 8 23.16 -5.22 11.36
C LEU A 8 23.98 -3.93 11.32
N PHE A 9 25.32 -4.05 11.29
CA PHE A 9 26.22 -2.90 11.20
C PHE A 9 26.17 -2.20 9.85
N THR A 10 25.88 -2.93 8.76
CA THR A 10 25.92 -2.42 7.39
C THR A 10 24.68 -1.57 7.03
N LEU A 11 23.49 -1.87 7.53
CA LEU A 11 22.23 -1.21 7.15
C LEU A 11 21.84 -0.04 8.07
N ALA A 12 22.16 -0.10 9.37
CA ALA A 12 22.16 1.11 10.21
C ALA A 12 23.14 2.16 9.66
N MET A 13 24.26 1.72 9.04
CA MET A 13 25.17 2.58 8.30
C MET A 13 24.55 3.23 7.06
N GLN A 14 23.52 2.66 6.43
CA GLN A 14 22.89 3.29 5.25
C GLN A 14 22.18 4.60 5.61
N LEU A 15 21.42 4.66 6.70
CA LEU A 15 20.81 5.92 7.15
C LEU A 15 21.84 6.88 7.76
N THR A 16 22.88 6.36 8.42
CA THR A 16 23.92 7.21 9.02
C THR A 16 24.72 8.01 7.99
N ARG A 17 24.82 7.52 6.74
CA ARG A 17 25.43 8.29 5.63
C ARG A 17 24.73 9.63 5.37
N PHE A 18 23.43 9.72 5.64
CA PHE A 18 22.64 10.93 5.45
C PHE A 18 22.50 11.80 6.71
N THR A 19 22.98 11.36 7.87
CA THR A 19 22.77 12.06 9.15
C THR A 19 23.26 13.51 9.10
N ASN A 20 24.38 13.78 8.43
CA ASN A 20 24.90 15.13 8.31
C ASN A 20 24.01 16.04 7.41
N ALA A 21 23.39 15.48 6.39
CA ALA A 21 22.40 16.19 5.59
C ALA A 21 21.11 16.42 6.41
N PHE A 22 20.62 15.41 7.11
CA PHE A 22 19.42 15.51 7.95
C PHE A 22 19.55 16.59 9.06
N LYS A 23 20.74 16.78 9.64
CA LYS A 23 21.00 17.84 10.65
C LYS A 23 20.75 19.25 10.11
N ARG A 24 20.84 19.45 8.78
CA ARG A 24 20.69 20.76 8.13
C ARG A 24 19.25 21.04 7.66
N LEU A 25 18.39 20.02 7.64
CA LEU A 25 17.01 20.13 7.20
C LEU A 25 16.09 20.47 8.36
N GLU A 26 15.01 21.18 8.06
CA GLU A 26 13.92 21.41 8.99
C GLU A 26 13.11 20.13 9.17
N THR A 27 12.92 19.70 10.42
CA THR A 27 12.15 18.53 10.80
C THR A 27 10.74 18.93 11.26
N PRO A 28 9.73 18.05 11.18
CA PRO A 28 9.79 16.68 10.65
C PRO A 28 9.74 16.64 9.13
N PHE A 29 10.31 15.59 8.53
CA PHE A 29 10.22 15.34 7.11
C PHE A 29 10.22 13.84 6.77
N TYR A 30 9.68 13.48 5.60
CA TYR A 30 9.82 12.15 5.02
C TYR A 30 11.11 12.05 4.24
N PHE A 31 11.88 11.02 4.51
CA PHE A 31 13.06 10.66 3.70
C PHE A 31 12.76 9.38 2.93
N TYR A 32 13.00 9.41 1.63
CA TYR A 32 12.80 8.29 0.72
C TYR A 32 14.15 7.80 0.17
N ASP A 33 14.56 6.59 0.56
CA ASP A 33 15.77 5.93 0.05
C ASP A 33 15.48 5.27 -1.30
N LEU A 34 15.79 5.97 -2.38
CA LEU A 34 15.51 5.52 -3.74
C LEU A 34 16.31 4.27 -4.14
N ASP A 35 17.43 3.97 -3.48
CA ASP A 35 18.19 2.74 -3.73
C ASP A 35 17.38 1.50 -3.30
N ILE A 36 16.69 1.58 -2.14
CA ILE A 36 15.80 0.51 -1.67
C ILE A 36 14.60 0.36 -2.62
N LEU A 37 14.02 1.47 -3.08
CA LEU A 37 12.91 1.45 -4.03
C LEU A 37 13.32 0.82 -5.36
N ASP A 38 14.47 1.21 -5.93
CA ASP A 38 14.98 0.66 -7.19
C ASP A 38 15.23 -0.86 -7.09
N GLN A 39 15.89 -1.32 -6.02
CA GLN A 39 16.11 -2.75 -5.79
C GLN A 39 14.79 -3.51 -5.68
N THR A 40 13.81 -2.95 -4.95
CA THR A 40 12.48 -3.54 -4.79
C THR A 40 11.76 -3.66 -6.13
N LEU A 41 11.74 -2.59 -6.92
CA LEU A 41 11.09 -2.56 -8.23
C LEU A 41 11.79 -3.49 -9.24
N ARG A 42 13.13 -3.53 -9.25
CA ARG A 42 13.88 -4.47 -10.12
C ARG A 42 13.55 -5.93 -9.82
N LEU A 43 13.52 -6.32 -8.55
CA LEU A 43 13.16 -7.69 -8.17
C LEU A 43 11.71 -7.98 -8.54
N TYR A 44 10.79 -7.09 -8.17
CA TYR A 44 9.36 -7.25 -8.44
C TYR A 44 9.07 -7.37 -9.94
N THR A 45 9.58 -6.45 -10.76
CA THR A 45 9.37 -6.44 -12.22
C THR A 45 10.03 -7.62 -12.92
N LYS A 46 11.20 -8.09 -12.44
CA LYS A 46 11.82 -9.32 -12.91
C LYS A 46 10.90 -10.53 -12.72
N LEU A 47 10.24 -10.62 -11.55
CA LEU A 47 9.38 -11.74 -11.23
C LEU A 47 8.04 -11.69 -11.98
N ILE A 48 7.40 -10.53 -12.10
CA ILE A 48 6.16 -10.43 -12.91
C ILE A 48 6.43 -10.78 -14.37
N ARG A 49 7.57 -10.37 -14.94
CA ARG A 49 7.97 -10.77 -16.31
C ARG A 49 8.24 -12.29 -16.42
N LYS A 50 8.89 -12.89 -15.41
CA LYS A 50 9.15 -14.33 -15.37
C LYS A 50 7.87 -15.16 -15.49
N TYR A 51 6.79 -14.72 -14.83
CA TYR A 51 5.52 -15.43 -14.81
C TYR A 51 4.50 -14.91 -15.84
N GLY A 52 4.82 -13.86 -16.61
CA GLY A 52 3.90 -13.26 -17.57
C GLY A 52 2.74 -12.51 -16.87
N TYR A 53 2.99 -11.94 -15.70
CA TYR A 53 2.01 -11.22 -14.89
C TYR A 53 2.03 -9.72 -15.16
N HIS A 54 0.95 -9.03 -14.77
CA HIS A 54 0.79 -7.58 -14.82
C HIS A 54 0.62 -7.02 -13.40
N ALA A 55 1.01 -5.77 -13.20
CA ALA A 55 0.83 -5.13 -11.90
C ALA A 55 0.38 -3.67 -12.02
N HIS A 56 -0.49 -3.27 -11.11
CA HIS A 56 -1.00 -1.91 -10.95
C HIS A 56 -0.65 -1.45 -9.54
N PHE A 57 0.18 -0.44 -9.43
CA PHE A 57 0.58 0.08 -8.11
C PHE A 57 -0.60 0.75 -7.43
N ALA A 58 -0.89 0.36 -6.19
CA ALA A 58 -1.95 0.96 -5.38
C ALA A 58 -1.54 2.38 -4.91
N THR A 59 -1.99 3.39 -5.65
CA THR A 59 -1.61 4.81 -5.47
C THR A 59 -1.91 5.33 -4.06
N LYS A 60 -2.98 4.84 -3.43
CA LYS A 60 -3.33 5.12 -2.03
C LYS A 60 -2.23 4.82 -1.02
N ALA A 61 -1.25 3.98 -1.37
CA ALA A 61 -0.13 3.69 -0.46
C ALA A 61 0.88 4.83 -0.42
N ASN A 62 1.15 5.45 -1.57
CA ASN A 62 2.00 6.64 -1.70
C ASN A 62 1.67 7.35 -3.03
N ALA A 63 1.05 8.52 -2.96
CA ALA A 63 0.66 9.32 -4.12
C ALA A 63 1.64 10.46 -4.42
N ASN A 64 2.88 10.39 -3.91
CA ASN A 64 3.91 11.37 -4.20
C ASN A 64 4.28 11.30 -5.70
N PRO A 65 4.19 12.41 -6.46
CA PRO A 65 4.38 12.40 -7.92
C PRO A 65 5.73 11.83 -8.35
N GLN A 66 6.82 12.16 -7.66
CA GLN A 66 8.16 11.67 -7.99
C GLN A 66 8.27 10.14 -7.82
N ILE A 67 7.61 9.60 -6.79
CA ILE A 67 7.56 8.15 -6.57
C ILE A 67 6.70 7.47 -7.63
N LEU A 68 5.55 8.07 -7.98
CA LEU A 68 4.69 7.54 -9.04
C LEU A 68 5.39 7.53 -10.40
N GLU A 69 6.17 8.57 -10.73
CA GLU A 69 6.99 8.59 -11.95
C GLU A 69 8.03 7.46 -12.00
N ILE A 70 8.68 7.16 -10.86
CA ILE A 70 9.64 6.05 -10.78
C ILE A 70 8.92 4.71 -11.01
N ILE A 71 7.74 4.53 -10.42
CA ILE A 71 6.92 3.34 -10.57
C ILE A 71 6.42 3.17 -12.01
N HIS A 72 5.96 4.28 -12.63
CA HIS A 72 5.56 4.30 -14.04
C HIS A 72 6.72 3.90 -14.95
N ARG A 73 7.91 4.50 -14.76
CA ARG A 73 9.12 4.15 -15.54
C ARG A 73 9.55 2.69 -15.34
N ALA A 74 9.23 2.07 -14.21
CA ALA A 74 9.45 0.63 -13.99
C ALA A 74 8.48 -0.27 -14.77
N GLY A 75 7.45 0.32 -15.42
CA GLY A 75 6.48 -0.36 -16.26
C GLY A 75 5.28 -0.94 -15.51
N LEU A 76 4.95 -0.40 -14.32
CA LEU A 76 3.74 -0.74 -13.60
C LEU A 76 2.60 0.22 -13.98
N GLY A 77 1.36 -0.30 -13.97
CA GLY A 77 0.15 0.51 -14.06
C GLY A 77 -0.24 1.12 -12.70
N ALA A 78 -1.43 1.70 -12.60
CA ALA A 78 -1.96 2.32 -11.40
C ALA A 78 -3.28 1.67 -10.95
N ASP A 79 -3.38 1.30 -9.66
CA ASP A 79 -4.64 0.98 -8.96
C ASP A 79 -5.07 2.22 -8.16
N CYS A 80 -6.14 2.87 -8.62
CA CYS A 80 -6.67 4.11 -8.09
C CYS A 80 -7.95 3.85 -7.30
N VAL A 81 -8.19 4.66 -6.27
CA VAL A 81 -9.39 4.55 -5.41
C VAL A 81 -10.16 5.87 -5.31
N SER A 82 -9.79 6.86 -6.13
CA SER A 82 -10.52 8.10 -6.33
C SER A 82 -10.29 8.64 -7.74
N GLY A 83 -11.21 9.51 -8.21
CA GLY A 83 -11.05 10.18 -9.50
C GLY A 83 -9.82 11.10 -9.56
N ASN A 84 -9.40 11.66 -8.43
CA ASN A 84 -8.18 12.47 -8.37
C ASN A 84 -6.92 11.61 -8.52
N GLU A 85 -6.90 10.39 -8.00
CA GLU A 85 -5.79 9.45 -8.23
C GLU A 85 -5.75 9.00 -9.69
N VAL A 86 -6.91 8.76 -10.33
CA VAL A 86 -6.98 8.48 -11.78
C VAL A 86 -6.41 9.66 -12.59
N GLN A 87 -6.85 10.89 -12.27
CA GLN A 87 -6.36 12.09 -12.97
C GLN A 87 -4.85 12.27 -12.77
N LEU A 88 -4.34 12.09 -11.55
CA LEU A 88 -2.91 12.16 -11.26
C LEU A 88 -2.12 11.13 -12.05
N ALA A 89 -2.60 9.89 -12.17
CA ALA A 89 -1.95 8.86 -12.96
C ALA A 89 -1.91 9.25 -14.45
N LEU A 90 -3.02 9.76 -15.00
CA LEU A 90 -3.07 10.26 -16.38
C LEU A 90 -2.11 11.44 -16.62
N ASP A 91 -2.08 12.40 -15.70
CA ASP A 91 -1.20 13.58 -15.77
C ASP A 91 0.30 13.21 -15.73
N LEU A 92 0.63 12.13 -15.02
CA LEU A 92 1.99 11.56 -14.95
C LEU A 92 2.32 10.61 -16.12
N GLY A 93 1.41 10.46 -17.08
CA GLY A 93 1.63 9.71 -18.31
C GLY A 93 1.47 8.20 -18.21
N PHE A 94 0.82 7.70 -17.17
CA PHE A 94 0.46 6.28 -17.14
C PHE A 94 -0.45 5.95 -18.32
N ASP A 95 -0.17 4.82 -18.99
CA ASP A 95 -1.02 4.34 -20.07
C ASP A 95 -2.41 4.04 -19.53
N PRO A 96 -3.49 4.67 -20.07
CA PRO A 96 -4.87 4.41 -19.63
C PRO A 96 -5.23 2.93 -19.59
N ASP A 97 -4.71 2.13 -20.53
CA ASP A 97 -4.91 0.67 -20.58
C ASP A 97 -4.23 -0.08 -19.41
N THR A 98 -3.53 0.64 -18.51
CA THR A 98 -2.92 0.09 -17.31
C THR A 98 -3.46 0.71 -16.02
N ILE A 99 -4.51 1.54 -16.11
CA ILE A 99 -5.15 2.17 -14.95
C ILE A 99 -6.41 1.40 -14.57
N VAL A 100 -6.53 0.98 -13.32
CA VAL A 100 -7.73 0.39 -12.75
C VAL A 100 -8.30 1.28 -11.66
N PHE A 101 -9.63 1.31 -11.51
CA PHE A 101 -10.30 2.12 -10.50
C PHE A 101 -11.17 1.24 -9.61
N ALA A 102 -10.74 1.10 -8.35
CA ALA A 102 -11.39 0.33 -7.29
C ALA A 102 -12.10 1.25 -6.26
N GLY A 103 -12.76 0.64 -5.26
CA GLY A 103 -13.42 1.35 -4.16
C GLY A 103 -14.94 1.37 -4.26
N VAL A 104 -15.59 1.32 -3.09
CA VAL A 104 -17.03 1.11 -2.91
C VAL A 104 -17.90 2.37 -3.13
N GLY A 105 -17.31 3.53 -3.33
CA GLY A 105 -18.03 4.81 -3.32
C GLY A 105 -17.63 5.73 -4.48
N LYS A 106 -17.46 5.19 -5.69
CA LYS A 106 -17.19 5.99 -6.88
C LYS A 106 -18.38 6.93 -7.17
N THR A 107 -18.12 8.22 -7.24
CA THR A 107 -19.13 9.24 -7.59
C THR A 107 -19.31 9.31 -9.10
N ASP A 108 -20.47 9.83 -9.56
CA ASP A 108 -20.74 10.05 -10.98
C ASP A 108 -19.65 10.90 -11.66
N LYS A 109 -19.13 11.92 -10.95
CA LYS A 109 -18.05 12.76 -11.45
C LYS A 109 -16.78 11.97 -11.69
N GLU A 110 -16.38 11.13 -10.74
CA GLU A 110 -15.16 10.30 -10.83
C GLU A 110 -15.29 9.25 -11.93
N ILE A 111 -16.48 8.62 -12.04
CA ILE A 111 -16.76 7.67 -13.13
C ILE A 111 -16.65 8.39 -14.50
N ARG A 112 -17.25 9.58 -14.66
CA ARG A 112 -17.15 10.35 -15.91
C ARG A 112 -15.69 10.73 -16.23
N THR A 113 -14.93 11.21 -15.27
CA THR A 113 -13.49 11.51 -15.44
C THR A 113 -12.74 10.27 -15.93
N SER A 114 -12.96 9.14 -15.29
CA SER A 114 -12.29 7.88 -15.65
C SER A 114 -12.72 7.35 -17.02
N LEU A 115 -14.01 7.46 -17.37
CA LEU A 115 -14.52 7.14 -18.71
C LEU A 115 -13.91 8.04 -19.76
N GLN A 116 -13.77 9.35 -19.48
CA GLN A 116 -13.12 10.29 -20.39
C GLN A 116 -11.66 9.94 -20.62
N GLY A 117 -10.92 9.58 -19.54
CA GLY A 117 -9.53 9.12 -19.59
C GLY A 117 -9.35 7.78 -20.28
N GLY A 118 -10.41 7.00 -20.48
CA GLY A 118 -10.35 5.71 -21.18
C GLY A 118 -9.61 4.63 -20.39
N ILE A 119 -9.73 4.63 -19.06
CA ILE A 119 -9.03 3.66 -18.20
C ILE A 119 -9.37 2.22 -18.54
N PHE A 120 -8.47 1.30 -18.19
CA PHE A 120 -8.59 -0.13 -18.47
C PHE A 120 -9.83 -0.76 -17.84
N SER A 121 -10.04 -0.56 -16.52
CA SER A 121 -11.11 -1.27 -15.81
C SER A 121 -11.61 -0.51 -14.58
N PHE A 122 -12.93 -0.54 -14.39
CA PHE A 122 -13.55 -0.29 -13.09
C PHE A 122 -13.67 -1.63 -12.34
N ASN A 123 -13.10 -1.74 -11.17
CA ASN A 123 -13.31 -2.86 -10.26
C ASN A 123 -14.63 -2.61 -9.51
N CYS A 124 -15.72 -3.22 -10.00
CA CYS A 124 -17.08 -2.99 -9.52
C CYS A 124 -17.35 -3.73 -8.21
N GLU A 125 -17.86 -3.02 -7.23
CA GLU A 125 -18.09 -3.49 -5.86
C GLU A 125 -19.55 -3.90 -5.60
N SER A 126 -20.48 -3.53 -6.50
CA SER A 126 -21.91 -3.81 -6.36
C SER A 126 -22.64 -3.88 -7.69
N VAL A 127 -23.80 -4.55 -7.69
CA VAL A 127 -24.70 -4.64 -8.85
C VAL A 127 -25.25 -3.25 -9.26
N GLN A 128 -25.53 -2.38 -8.28
CA GLN A 128 -26.00 -1.02 -8.55
C GLN A 128 -24.93 -0.20 -9.27
N GLU A 129 -23.67 -0.32 -8.86
CA GLU A 129 -22.55 0.38 -9.48
C GLU A 129 -22.40 0.04 -10.97
N ILE A 130 -22.58 -1.23 -11.34
CA ILE A 130 -22.54 -1.66 -12.75
C ILE A 130 -23.58 -0.91 -13.59
N ARG A 131 -24.81 -0.76 -13.08
CA ARG A 131 -25.87 0.00 -13.76
C ARG A 131 -25.51 1.47 -13.91
N VAL A 132 -25.00 2.10 -12.85
CA VAL A 132 -24.58 3.52 -12.88
C VAL A 132 -23.46 3.72 -13.90
N ILE A 133 -22.44 2.85 -13.92
CA ILE A 133 -21.35 2.95 -14.90
C ILE A 133 -21.90 2.79 -16.33
N ASN A 134 -22.81 1.84 -16.57
CA ASN A 134 -23.46 1.65 -17.87
C ASN A 134 -24.18 2.93 -18.34
N ASP A 135 -25.00 3.52 -17.47
CA ASP A 135 -25.81 4.70 -17.81
C ASP A 135 -24.94 5.93 -18.09
N LEU A 136 -23.87 6.11 -17.30
CA LEU A 136 -22.93 7.20 -17.52
C LEU A 136 -22.10 6.98 -18.80
N ALA A 137 -21.70 5.74 -19.07
CA ALA A 137 -20.99 5.38 -20.31
C ALA A 137 -21.89 5.62 -21.52
N ALA A 138 -23.17 5.20 -21.45
CA ALA A 138 -24.17 5.47 -22.51
C ALA A 138 -24.31 6.98 -22.81
N GLN A 139 -24.45 7.81 -21.77
CA GLN A 139 -24.55 9.28 -21.91
C GLN A 139 -23.34 9.88 -22.58
N MET A 140 -22.17 9.25 -22.46
CA MET A 140 -20.91 9.70 -23.05
C MET A 140 -20.57 9.02 -24.38
N GLY A 141 -21.42 8.12 -24.88
CA GLY A 141 -21.17 7.35 -26.10
C GLY A 141 -19.95 6.42 -25.99
N LYS A 142 -19.70 5.89 -24.77
CA LYS A 142 -18.53 5.05 -24.47
C LYS A 142 -18.96 3.66 -23.98
N THR A 143 -18.00 2.74 -23.95
CA THR A 143 -18.11 1.43 -23.30
C THR A 143 -17.07 1.33 -22.22
N ALA A 144 -17.49 1.02 -21.00
CA ALA A 144 -16.61 0.85 -19.85
C ALA A 144 -16.12 -0.59 -19.74
N GLY A 145 -14.80 -0.79 -19.61
CA GLY A 145 -14.26 -2.06 -19.13
C GLY A 145 -14.54 -2.22 -17.63
N ILE A 146 -15.06 -3.38 -17.22
CA ILE A 146 -15.33 -3.65 -15.81
C ILE A 146 -14.75 -5.00 -15.39
N SER A 147 -14.31 -5.08 -14.14
CA SER A 147 -14.02 -6.34 -13.45
C SER A 147 -14.94 -6.47 -12.23
N LEU A 148 -15.49 -7.65 -12.00
CA LEU A 148 -16.31 -7.88 -10.81
C LEU A 148 -15.39 -8.14 -9.62
N ARG A 149 -15.41 -7.27 -8.62
CA ARG A 149 -14.75 -7.54 -7.37
C ARG A 149 -15.59 -8.50 -6.55
N LEU A 150 -15.07 -9.68 -6.32
CA LEU A 150 -15.71 -10.75 -5.59
C LEU A 150 -15.22 -10.78 -4.14
N ASN A 151 -16.14 -10.94 -3.21
CA ASN A 151 -15.79 -11.19 -1.82
C ASN A 151 -15.54 -12.69 -1.63
N PRO A 152 -14.30 -13.13 -1.37
CA PRO A 152 -13.98 -14.56 -1.27
C PRO A 152 -14.37 -15.18 0.08
N ASP A 153 -14.79 -14.37 1.06
CA ASP A 153 -15.06 -14.78 2.44
C ASP A 153 -13.86 -15.52 3.09
N ILE A 154 -12.69 -14.89 2.99
CA ILE A 154 -11.43 -15.36 3.58
C ILE A 154 -11.05 -14.47 4.76
N ASP A 155 -10.68 -15.08 5.89
CA ASP A 155 -10.06 -14.37 7.01
C ASP A 155 -8.54 -14.34 6.82
N ALA A 156 -8.03 -13.18 6.43
CA ALA A 156 -6.60 -12.96 6.22
C ALA A 156 -5.77 -12.93 7.52
N GLN A 157 -6.41 -13.12 8.70
CA GLN A 157 -5.77 -13.14 10.02
C GLN A 157 -4.88 -11.90 10.29
N THR A 158 -5.25 -10.76 9.73
CA THR A 158 -4.57 -9.47 9.91
C THR A 158 -5.35 -8.58 10.87
N LEU A 159 -4.83 -7.38 11.15
CA LEU A 159 -5.57 -6.40 11.95
C LEU A 159 -6.96 -6.17 11.33
N SER A 160 -8.02 -6.17 12.16
CA SER A 160 -9.42 -6.09 11.72
C SER A 160 -9.70 -4.89 10.80
N HIS A 161 -8.94 -3.79 10.96
CA HIS A 161 -9.09 -2.56 10.18
C HIS A 161 -8.53 -2.63 8.75
N ILE A 162 -7.69 -3.64 8.43
CA ILE A 162 -7.07 -3.80 7.11
C ILE A 162 -7.46 -5.11 6.42
N THR A 163 -8.38 -5.88 7.01
CA THR A 163 -9.03 -7.04 6.38
C THR A 163 -10.18 -6.56 5.50
N THR A 164 -10.27 -7.08 4.27
CA THR A 164 -11.28 -6.64 3.28
C THR A 164 -11.96 -7.82 2.57
N GLY A 165 -11.69 -9.05 2.99
CA GLY A 165 -12.16 -10.26 2.32
C GLY A 165 -13.22 -11.05 3.07
N ARG A 166 -13.74 -10.59 4.21
CA ARG A 166 -14.77 -11.28 4.99
C ARG A 166 -16.16 -10.94 4.48
N SER A 167 -17.11 -11.85 4.65
CA SER A 167 -18.52 -11.68 4.22
C SER A 167 -19.23 -10.48 4.84
N LYS A 168 -18.77 -10.00 6.00
CA LYS A 168 -19.32 -8.82 6.70
C LYS A 168 -18.62 -7.50 6.32
N ASP A 169 -17.58 -7.54 5.52
CA ASP A 169 -16.87 -6.35 5.07
C ASP A 169 -17.67 -5.68 3.95
N LYS A 170 -17.56 -4.34 3.85
CA LYS A 170 -18.31 -3.55 2.84
C LYS A 170 -17.85 -3.78 1.40
N PHE A 171 -16.85 -4.61 1.16
CA PHE A 171 -16.17 -4.76 -0.11
C PHE A 171 -16.63 -5.99 -0.89
N GLY A 172 -16.80 -5.78 -2.20
CA GLY A 172 -17.01 -6.82 -3.18
C GLY A 172 -18.44 -7.37 -3.24
N ILE A 173 -18.75 -7.97 -4.38
CA ILE A 173 -20.02 -8.66 -4.64
C ILE A 173 -19.97 -10.02 -3.94
N SER A 174 -21.00 -10.33 -3.16
CA SER A 174 -21.09 -11.61 -2.48
C SER A 174 -21.42 -12.75 -3.45
N GLY A 175 -21.05 -13.97 -3.12
CA GLY A 175 -21.42 -15.14 -3.96
C GLY A 175 -22.93 -15.29 -4.18
N LYS A 176 -23.77 -14.78 -3.27
CA LYS A 176 -25.25 -14.80 -3.39
C LYS A 176 -25.74 -13.87 -4.50
N ASP A 177 -25.05 -12.71 -4.67
CA ASP A 177 -25.46 -11.67 -5.62
C ASP A 177 -24.82 -11.85 -7.01
N LEU A 178 -23.94 -12.86 -7.15
CA LEU A 178 -23.17 -13.08 -8.37
C LEU A 178 -24.07 -13.39 -9.59
N THR A 179 -25.16 -14.13 -9.39
CA THR A 179 -26.13 -14.43 -10.46
C THR A 179 -26.82 -13.15 -10.94
N GLU A 180 -27.24 -12.27 -10.00
CA GLU A 180 -27.84 -10.98 -10.35
C GLU A 180 -26.80 -10.08 -11.05
N ALA A 181 -25.57 -10.01 -10.53
CA ALA A 181 -24.50 -9.24 -11.15
C ALA A 181 -24.28 -9.63 -12.61
N LEU A 182 -24.26 -10.94 -12.90
CA LEU A 182 -24.11 -11.45 -14.25
C LEU A 182 -25.31 -11.10 -15.14
N GLN A 183 -26.52 -11.18 -14.62
CA GLN A 183 -27.74 -10.78 -15.37
C GLN A 183 -27.68 -9.29 -15.73
N VAL A 184 -27.24 -8.45 -14.76
CA VAL A 184 -27.11 -7.01 -14.98
C VAL A 184 -26.03 -6.70 -16.02
N VAL A 185 -24.86 -7.35 -15.94
CA VAL A 185 -23.81 -7.20 -16.95
C VAL A 185 -24.35 -7.52 -18.36
N LYS A 186 -25.10 -8.61 -18.50
CA LYS A 186 -25.71 -9.00 -19.80
C LYS A 186 -26.75 -7.98 -20.29
N ALA A 187 -27.45 -7.30 -19.39
CA ALA A 187 -28.46 -6.29 -19.72
C ALA A 187 -27.87 -4.88 -19.96
N CYS A 188 -26.58 -4.66 -19.66
CA CYS A 188 -25.92 -3.38 -19.75
C CYS A 188 -24.99 -3.30 -20.97
N PRO A 189 -25.46 -2.75 -22.13
CA PRO A 189 -24.69 -2.78 -23.37
C PRO A 189 -23.47 -1.87 -23.40
N ASN A 190 -23.37 -0.91 -22.46
CA ASN A 190 -22.27 0.04 -22.37
C ASN A 190 -21.22 -0.34 -21.32
N VAL A 191 -21.25 -1.60 -20.84
CA VAL A 191 -20.16 -2.19 -20.06
C VAL A 191 -19.66 -3.47 -20.74
N LYS A 192 -18.35 -3.69 -20.64
CA LYS A 192 -17.70 -4.93 -21.09
C LYS A 192 -17.08 -5.62 -19.87
N LEU A 193 -17.52 -6.84 -19.57
CA LEU A 193 -16.89 -7.66 -18.55
C LEU A 193 -15.51 -8.11 -19.03
N LEU A 194 -14.46 -7.63 -18.38
CA LEU A 194 -13.06 -7.98 -18.65
C LEU A 194 -12.60 -9.14 -17.78
N GLY A 195 -13.00 -9.15 -16.50
CA GLY A 195 -12.44 -10.11 -15.58
C GLY A 195 -13.05 -10.14 -14.19
N LEU A 196 -12.33 -10.84 -13.32
CA LEU A 196 -12.62 -10.97 -11.90
C LEU A 196 -11.51 -10.32 -11.09
N HIS A 197 -11.87 -9.74 -9.96
CA HIS A 197 -10.95 -9.12 -9.02
C HIS A 197 -11.23 -9.63 -7.60
N MET A 198 -10.18 -9.84 -6.82
CA MET A 198 -10.26 -10.09 -5.38
C MET A 198 -9.17 -9.33 -4.66
N HIS A 199 -9.49 -8.81 -3.47
CA HIS A 199 -8.50 -8.23 -2.57
C HIS A 199 -8.91 -8.56 -1.13
N ILE A 200 -8.05 -9.27 -0.40
CA ILE A 200 -8.40 -9.88 0.90
C ILE A 200 -7.86 -9.13 2.11
N GLY A 201 -7.03 -8.12 1.91
CA GLY A 201 -6.47 -7.33 3.00
C GLY A 201 -5.03 -6.88 2.76
N SER A 202 -4.38 -6.50 3.82
CA SER A 202 -3.01 -5.96 3.78
C SER A 202 -2.19 -6.51 4.94
N GLN A 203 -0.86 -6.55 4.78
CA GLN A 203 0.08 -7.04 5.77
C GLN A 203 -0.12 -8.54 6.09
N ILE A 204 -0.28 -9.35 5.03
CA ILE A 204 -0.45 -10.81 5.13
C ILE A 204 0.92 -11.48 5.08
N THR A 205 1.29 -12.18 6.14
CA THR A 205 2.57 -12.89 6.28
C THR A 205 2.48 -14.35 5.87
N GLU A 206 1.30 -14.97 6.02
CA GLU A 206 1.09 -16.39 5.83
C GLU A 206 0.78 -16.74 4.38
N MET A 207 1.66 -17.48 3.71
CA MET A 207 1.48 -17.89 2.30
C MET A 207 0.22 -18.75 2.10
N LYS A 208 -0.20 -19.51 3.11
CA LYS A 208 -1.42 -20.31 3.08
C LYS A 208 -2.68 -19.47 2.75
N VAL A 209 -2.73 -18.22 3.19
CA VAL A 209 -3.84 -17.30 2.86
C VAL A 209 -3.91 -17.02 1.35
N PHE A 210 -2.76 -16.93 0.69
CA PHE A 210 -2.69 -16.77 -0.76
C PHE A 210 -3.02 -18.06 -1.52
N GLU A 211 -2.71 -19.24 -0.97
CA GLU A 211 -3.19 -20.52 -1.50
C GLU A 211 -4.73 -20.60 -1.46
N GLU A 212 -5.33 -20.21 -0.35
CA GLU A 212 -6.79 -20.13 -0.21
C GLU A 212 -7.42 -19.13 -1.18
N LEU A 213 -6.79 -17.97 -1.40
CA LEU A 213 -7.20 -16.99 -2.40
C LEU A 213 -7.20 -17.59 -3.81
N CYS A 214 -6.15 -18.30 -4.19
CA CYS A 214 -6.08 -19.00 -5.48
C CYS A 214 -7.19 -20.04 -5.64
N ALA A 215 -7.45 -20.84 -4.60
CA ALA A 215 -8.53 -21.84 -4.63
C ALA A 215 -9.92 -21.20 -4.80
N LYS A 216 -10.17 -20.05 -4.16
CA LYS A 216 -11.41 -19.29 -4.36
C LYS A 216 -11.50 -18.72 -5.77
N MET A 217 -10.43 -18.13 -6.30
CA MET A 217 -10.40 -17.63 -7.68
C MET A 217 -10.68 -18.77 -8.66
N ASN A 218 -10.06 -19.93 -8.52
CA ASN A 218 -10.31 -21.10 -9.34
C ASN A 218 -11.78 -21.55 -9.29
N THR A 219 -12.40 -21.50 -8.10
CA THR A 219 -13.82 -21.83 -7.91
C THR A 219 -14.72 -20.84 -8.66
N PHE A 220 -14.45 -19.54 -8.57
CA PHE A 220 -15.23 -18.54 -9.29
C PHE A 220 -15.03 -18.65 -10.79
N GLN A 221 -13.83 -18.88 -11.28
CA GLN A 221 -13.59 -19.12 -12.71
C GLN A 221 -14.45 -20.26 -13.24
N LYS A 222 -14.46 -21.42 -12.55
CA LYS A 222 -15.31 -22.58 -12.90
C LYS A 222 -16.79 -22.22 -12.91
N TRP A 223 -17.24 -21.37 -11.99
CA TRP A 223 -18.63 -20.91 -11.93
C TRP A 223 -19.02 -20.08 -13.18
N PHE A 224 -18.12 -19.22 -13.69
CA PHE A 224 -18.33 -18.46 -14.93
C PHE A 224 -18.26 -19.36 -16.16
N GLU A 225 -17.30 -20.28 -16.24
CA GLU A 225 -17.15 -21.25 -17.32
C GLU A 225 -18.39 -22.12 -17.51
N GLN A 226 -19.02 -22.56 -16.41
CA GLN A 226 -20.29 -23.33 -16.45
C GLN A 226 -21.48 -22.53 -17.03
N ARG A 227 -21.29 -21.24 -17.31
CA ARG A 227 -22.27 -20.30 -17.90
C ARG A 227 -21.81 -19.75 -19.24
N ASP A 228 -20.84 -20.44 -19.86
CA ASP A 228 -20.23 -20.09 -21.15
C ASP A 228 -19.58 -18.71 -21.17
N ILE A 229 -19.01 -18.28 -20.00
CA ILE A 229 -18.30 -17.00 -19.87
C ILE A 229 -16.82 -17.28 -19.58
N ASN A 230 -15.98 -16.92 -20.53
CA ASN A 230 -14.54 -16.88 -20.34
C ASN A 230 -14.12 -15.50 -19.87
N VAL A 231 -13.47 -15.41 -18.68
CA VAL A 231 -12.89 -14.18 -18.16
C VAL A 231 -11.47 -14.03 -18.68
N GLU A 232 -11.18 -12.91 -19.32
CA GLU A 232 -9.88 -12.66 -19.94
C GLU A 232 -8.84 -12.22 -18.92
N HIS A 233 -9.28 -11.60 -17.80
CA HIS A 233 -8.40 -11.01 -16.80
C HIS A 233 -8.76 -11.51 -15.40
N ILE A 234 -7.72 -11.83 -14.60
CA ILE A 234 -7.84 -12.16 -13.19
C ILE A 234 -6.96 -11.23 -12.40
N ASN A 235 -7.53 -10.49 -11.48
CA ASN A 235 -6.80 -9.62 -10.57
C ASN A 235 -6.82 -10.21 -9.15
N MET A 236 -5.63 -10.58 -8.66
CA MET A 236 -5.43 -11.19 -7.35
C MET A 236 -5.28 -10.15 -6.22
N GLY A 237 -5.37 -8.85 -6.56
CA GLY A 237 -5.16 -7.76 -5.61
C GLY A 237 -3.73 -7.67 -5.10
N GLY A 238 -3.59 -7.17 -3.89
CA GLY A 238 -2.31 -7.10 -3.20
C GLY A 238 -2.36 -7.86 -1.87
N GLY A 239 -1.67 -7.31 -0.88
CA GLY A 239 -1.79 -7.78 0.50
C GLY A 239 -0.52 -8.34 1.12
N LEU A 240 0.49 -8.71 0.35
CA LEU A 240 1.76 -9.23 0.87
C LEU A 240 2.37 -8.27 1.90
N ALA A 241 2.88 -8.82 3.00
CA ALA A 241 3.46 -8.07 4.10
C ALA A 241 4.86 -7.51 3.80
N ILE A 242 5.22 -6.47 4.55
CA ILE A 242 6.60 -6.02 4.78
C ILE A 242 7.03 -6.41 6.20
N ASP A 243 8.31 -6.37 6.48
CA ASP A 243 8.84 -6.62 7.82
C ASP A 243 8.89 -5.31 8.63
N TYR A 244 7.96 -5.15 9.57
CA TYR A 244 7.93 -4.02 10.51
C TYR A 244 8.83 -4.21 11.72
N GLU A 245 9.27 -5.46 12.02
CA GLU A 245 10.09 -5.75 13.19
C GLU A 245 11.59 -5.56 12.89
N LYS A 246 11.99 -5.90 11.66
CA LYS A 246 13.39 -5.83 11.22
C LYS A 246 13.53 -5.18 9.84
N PRO A 247 13.01 -3.95 9.68
CA PRO A 247 12.89 -3.32 8.36
C PRO A 247 14.24 -3.10 7.67
N LEU A 248 15.31 -2.89 8.43
CA LEU A 248 16.66 -2.68 7.88
C LEU A 248 17.39 -4.00 7.57
N GLU A 249 16.98 -5.13 8.20
CA GLU A 249 17.52 -6.44 7.87
C GLU A 249 16.81 -7.05 6.65
N ASN A 250 15.50 -6.81 6.53
CA ASN A 250 14.63 -7.35 5.49
C ASN A 250 13.91 -6.20 4.74
N PRO A 251 14.65 -5.37 3.99
CA PRO A 251 14.07 -4.18 3.33
C PRO A 251 13.17 -4.53 2.13
N ILE A 252 13.19 -5.76 1.65
CA ILE A 252 12.42 -6.23 0.49
C ILE A 252 11.56 -7.41 0.89
N SER A 253 10.28 -7.37 0.50
CA SER A 253 9.32 -8.44 0.75
C SER A 253 9.69 -9.75 0.02
N PRO A 254 9.26 -10.93 0.50
CA PRO A 254 9.60 -12.23 -0.07
C PRO A 254 8.82 -12.51 -1.37
N PHE A 255 9.04 -11.70 -2.40
CA PHE A 255 8.32 -11.76 -3.67
C PHE A 255 8.48 -13.09 -4.41
N GLU A 256 9.66 -13.74 -4.34
CA GLU A 256 9.89 -15.05 -4.96
C GLU A 256 8.90 -16.08 -4.41
N LEU A 257 8.83 -16.21 -3.10
CA LEU A 257 7.94 -17.15 -2.42
C LEU A 257 6.47 -16.83 -2.72
N TYR A 258 6.11 -15.55 -2.71
CA TYR A 258 4.76 -15.09 -3.01
C TYR A 258 4.31 -15.49 -4.43
N PHE A 259 5.09 -15.14 -5.45
CA PHE A 259 4.74 -15.46 -6.83
C PHE A 259 4.83 -16.94 -7.15
N GLU A 260 5.76 -17.68 -6.52
CA GLU A 260 5.83 -19.13 -6.63
C GLU A 260 4.55 -19.79 -6.06
N THR A 261 4.08 -19.31 -4.88
CA THR A 261 2.84 -19.77 -4.27
C THR A 261 1.63 -19.54 -5.19
N ILE A 262 1.52 -18.32 -5.76
CA ILE A 262 0.44 -18.01 -6.70
C ILE A 262 0.53 -18.88 -7.96
N HIS A 263 1.72 -18.96 -8.56
CA HIS A 263 1.91 -19.71 -9.81
C HIS A 263 1.59 -21.19 -9.66
N LYS A 264 1.89 -21.79 -8.53
CA LYS A 264 1.61 -23.20 -8.22
C LYS A 264 0.12 -23.48 -8.00
N ASN A 265 -0.63 -22.53 -7.43
CA ASN A 265 -1.99 -22.78 -6.95
C ASN A 265 -3.09 -22.16 -7.82
N LEU A 266 -2.77 -21.16 -8.65
CA LEU A 266 -3.73 -20.51 -9.54
C LEU A 266 -3.83 -21.24 -10.87
N GLU A 267 -5.04 -21.68 -11.22
CA GLU A 267 -5.33 -22.32 -12.52
C GLU A 267 -5.55 -21.23 -13.59
N VAL A 268 -4.50 -20.83 -14.30
CA VAL A 268 -4.59 -19.84 -15.38
C VAL A 268 -5.03 -20.49 -16.68
N ARG A 269 -6.05 -19.93 -17.37
CA ARG A 269 -6.56 -20.40 -18.64
C ARG A 269 -5.70 -19.91 -19.81
N LYS A 270 -5.78 -20.57 -20.94
CA LYS A 270 -5.01 -20.18 -22.13
C LYS A 270 -5.38 -18.75 -22.56
N GLY A 271 -4.38 -17.89 -22.66
CA GLY A 271 -4.55 -16.48 -23.08
C GLY A 271 -5.00 -15.54 -21.97
N GLN A 272 -5.31 -16.05 -20.79
CA GLN A 272 -5.73 -15.25 -19.63
C GLN A 272 -4.58 -14.45 -19.05
N LYS A 273 -4.84 -13.21 -18.63
CA LYS A 273 -3.87 -12.32 -18.00
C LYS A 273 -4.11 -12.26 -16.50
N VAL A 274 -3.02 -12.35 -15.73
CA VAL A 274 -3.06 -12.27 -14.27
C VAL A 274 -2.48 -10.94 -13.81
N HIS A 275 -3.22 -10.25 -12.94
CA HIS A 275 -2.92 -8.91 -12.44
C HIS A 275 -2.75 -8.90 -10.93
N PHE A 276 -1.94 -7.96 -10.44
CA PHE A 276 -1.68 -7.73 -9.01
C PHE A 276 -1.77 -6.24 -8.69
N GLU A 277 -2.11 -5.92 -7.43
CA GLU A 277 -2.23 -4.55 -6.93
C GLU A 277 -1.29 -4.34 -5.72
N PRO A 278 0.06 -4.36 -5.93
CA PRO A 278 0.99 -4.09 -4.85
C PRO A 278 0.92 -2.63 -4.41
N GLY A 279 0.91 -2.40 -3.12
CA GLY A 279 1.00 -1.06 -2.53
C GLY A 279 2.13 -1.02 -1.50
N ARG A 280 1.80 -1.33 -0.25
CA ARG A 280 2.74 -1.36 0.87
C ARG A 280 4.05 -2.07 0.57
N THR A 281 4.01 -3.22 -0.08
CA THR A 281 5.19 -4.05 -0.38
C THR A 281 6.24 -3.37 -1.24
N LEU A 282 5.83 -2.43 -2.10
CA LEU A 282 6.76 -1.70 -2.96
C LEU A 282 7.34 -0.46 -2.26
N VAL A 283 6.51 0.22 -1.46
CA VAL A 283 6.86 1.57 -0.97
C VAL A 283 6.92 1.69 0.55
N GLY A 284 6.70 0.61 1.31
CA GLY A 284 6.66 0.69 2.78
C GLY A 284 8.03 0.95 3.38
N GLN A 285 9.02 0.16 2.99
CA GLN A 285 10.30 0.08 3.69
C GLN A 285 11.36 1.07 3.21
N PHE A 286 11.17 1.70 2.05
CA PHE A 286 12.11 2.72 1.55
C PHE A 286 11.89 4.11 2.16
N GLY A 287 10.79 4.31 2.89
CA GLY A 287 10.43 5.60 3.48
C GLY A 287 10.60 5.64 5.00
N PHE A 288 11.12 6.74 5.47
CA PHE A 288 11.40 7.04 6.88
C PHE A 288 10.79 8.40 7.23
N LEU A 289 10.20 8.52 8.44
CA LEU A 289 9.87 9.81 9.01
C LEU A 289 11.03 10.23 9.93
N ILE A 290 11.69 11.32 9.58
CA ILE A 290 12.80 11.89 10.36
C ILE A 290 12.25 12.99 11.24
N SER A 291 12.54 12.88 12.54
CA SER A 291 11.99 13.76 13.56
C SER A 291 13.07 14.17 14.58
N ARG A 292 12.91 15.35 15.13
CA ARG A 292 13.82 15.90 16.15
C ARG A 292 13.23 15.77 17.54
N VAL A 293 14.06 15.41 18.50
CA VAL A 293 13.71 15.38 19.90
C VAL A 293 13.61 16.82 20.43
N LEU A 294 12.39 17.23 20.79
CA LEU A 294 12.15 18.51 21.43
C LEU A 294 12.51 18.49 22.91
N PHE A 295 12.06 17.46 23.62
CA PHE A 295 12.27 17.32 25.05
C PHE A 295 12.37 15.86 25.46
N VAL A 296 13.15 15.60 26.52
CA VAL A 296 13.10 14.35 27.29
C VAL A 296 12.53 14.67 28.66
N LYS A 297 11.37 14.10 28.97
CA LYS A 297 10.61 14.41 30.20
C LYS A 297 10.53 13.19 31.11
N LYS A 298 10.91 13.34 32.36
CA LYS A 298 10.69 12.32 33.42
C LYS A 298 9.24 12.37 33.89
N GLY A 299 8.58 11.23 33.86
CA GLY A 299 7.28 11.00 34.46
C GLY A 299 7.35 10.04 35.63
N LYS A 300 6.20 9.69 36.22
CA LYS A 300 6.14 8.71 37.30
C LYS A 300 6.37 7.31 36.72
N GLY A 301 7.57 6.75 36.99
CA GLY A 301 7.92 5.38 36.57
C GLY A 301 8.30 5.22 35.08
N LYS A 302 8.40 6.31 34.30
CA LYS A 302 8.79 6.27 32.89
C LYS A 302 9.42 7.58 32.41
N GLU A 303 10.13 7.52 31.30
CA GLU A 303 10.67 8.70 30.61
C GLU A 303 9.98 8.84 29.23
N PHE A 304 9.68 10.08 28.84
CA PHE A 304 9.10 10.42 27.56
C PHE A 304 10.15 11.06 26.66
N VAL A 305 10.20 10.64 25.40
CA VAL A 305 10.83 11.37 24.31
C VAL A 305 9.74 12.06 23.51
N ILE A 306 9.73 13.38 23.51
CA ILE A 306 8.75 14.20 22.81
C ILE A 306 9.36 14.69 21.50
N LEU A 307 8.77 14.30 20.40
CA LEU A 307 9.21 14.62 19.05
C LEU A 307 8.51 15.88 18.51
N ASP A 308 9.05 16.46 17.44
CA ASP A 308 8.40 17.52 16.67
C ASP A 308 7.38 16.95 15.64
N SER A 309 7.49 15.68 15.26
CA SER A 309 6.46 14.94 14.53
C SER A 309 5.41 14.37 15.48
N GLY A 310 4.20 14.19 14.96
CA GLY A 310 3.08 13.61 15.70
C GLY A 310 2.16 12.75 14.85
N MET A 311 0.99 12.45 15.41
CA MET A 311 -0.06 11.71 14.70
C MET A 311 -0.54 12.41 13.43
N ASN A 312 -0.34 13.71 13.32
CA ASN A 312 -0.62 14.48 12.11
C ASN A 312 0.35 14.18 10.97
N ASP A 313 1.57 13.71 11.26
CA ASP A 313 2.56 13.31 10.26
C ASP A 313 2.49 11.81 9.97
N LEU A 314 2.29 10.96 10.99
CA LEU A 314 2.15 9.51 10.85
C LEU A 314 1.03 9.00 11.77
N ILE A 315 -0.19 8.99 11.25
CA ILE A 315 -1.39 8.64 12.04
C ILE A 315 -1.49 7.16 12.42
N ARG A 316 -0.79 6.27 11.72
CA ARG A 316 -0.96 4.82 11.83
C ARG A 316 -0.80 4.25 13.26
N PRO A 317 0.13 4.71 14.11
CA PRO A 317 0.18 4.29 15.50
C PRO A 317 -1.09 4.64 16.27
N ALA A 318 -1.57 5.87 16.15
CA ALA A 318 -2.78 6.33 16.84
C ALA A 318 -4.06 5.68 16.33
N LEU A 319 -4.18 5.48 15.00
CA LEU A 319 -5.39 4.97 14.35
C LEU A 319 -5.51 3.44 14.42
N TYR A 320 -4.40 2.73 14.24
CA TYR A 320 -4.38 1.27 14.08
C TYR A 320 -3.59 0.54 15.17
N GLY A 321 -2.94 1.25 16.08
CA GLY A 321 -1.96 0.65 16.99
C GLY A 321 -0.73 0.08 16.26
N ALA A 322 -0.45 0.58 15.05
CA ALA A 322 0.66 0.10 14.25
C ALA A 322 2.00 0.46 14.90
N ARG A 323 2.91 -0.51 14.96
CA ARG A 323 4.25 -0.30 15.48
C ARG A 323 5.21 0.00 14.33
N HIS A 324 6.12 0.93 14.58
CA HIS A 324 7.22 1.28 13.69
C HIS A 324 8.52 1.25 14.48
N VAL A 325 9.53 0.55 13.96
CA VAL A 325 10.86 0.55 14.58
C VAL A 325 11.45 1.95 14.48
N MET A 326 12.13 2.38 15.55
CA MET A 326 12.73 3.69 15.64
C MET A 326 14.22 3.59 16.00
N TYR A 327 15.04 4.39 15.34
CA TYR A 327 16.47 4.51 15.61
C TYR A 327 16.84 5.94 15.94
N ASN A 328 17.63 6.14 17.01
CA ASN A 328 18.30 7.41 17.24
C ASN A 328 19.55 7.46 16.35
N LEU A 329 19.57 8.44 15.43
CA LEU A 329 20.63 8.58 14.41
C LEU A 329 21.84 9.37 14.90
N THR A 330 21.72 10.08 16.03
CA THR A 330 22.72 11.07 16.47
C THR A 330 23.29 10.81 17.86
N SER A 331 22.65 9.98 18.68
CA SER A 331 23.17 9.63 20.00
C SER A 331 24.36 8.69 19.89
N GLU A 332 25.49 9.10 20.48
CA GLU A 332 26.71 8.30 20.61
C GLU A 332 26.76 7.52 21.93
N SER A 333 25.72 7.61 22.77
CA SER A 333 25.68 6.98 24.07
C SER A 333 25.66 5.45 23.97
N SER A 334 26.59 4.78 24.63
CA SER A 334 26.56 3.33 24.83
C SER A 334 25.48 2.87 25.82
N LYS A 335 25.00 3.78 26.66
CA LYS A 335 23.93 3.51 27.62
C LYS A 335 22.59 3.49 26.93
N ARG A 336 21.81 2.46 27.18
CA ARG A 336 20.45 2.34 26.63
C ARG A 336 19.41 2.58 27.73
N LYS A 337 18.35 3.29 27.35
CA LYS A 337 17.18 3.55 28.19
C LYS A 337 15.90 3.16 27.48
N THR A 338 14.83 3.09 28.22
CA THR A 338 13.48 2.80 27.72
C THR A 338 12.63 4.05 27.81
N TYR A 339 11.96 4.40 26.70
CA TYR A 339 11.15 5.60 26.57
C TYR A 339 9.76 5.30 26.02
N ASP A 340 8.78 6.10 26.43
CA ASP A 340 7.56 6.31 25.65
C ASP A 340 7.83 7.42 24.63
N VAL A 341 7.71 7.12 23.33
CA VAL A 341 7.93 8.08 22.23
C VAL A 341 6.58 8.69 21.83
N VAL A 342 6.47 10.01 21.95
CA VAL A 342 5.20 10.75 21.78
C VAL A 342 5.41 11.98 20.90
N GLY A 343 4.31 12.42 20.26
CA GLY A 343 4.30 13.66 19.47
C GLY A 343 3.91 14.88 20.27
N PRO A 344 3.82 16.06 19.61
CA PRO A 344 3.52 17.35 20.20
C PRO A 344 2.02 17.72 20.19
N VAL A 345 1.14 16.88 19.64
CA VAL A 345 -0.29 17.14 19.53
C VAL A 345 -0.95 17.02 20.91
N CYS A 346 -1.92 17.89 21.20
CA CYS A 346 -2.58 17.95 22.50
C CYS A 346 -3.63 16.83 22.69
N GLU A 347 -3.24 15.59 22.39
CA GLU A 347 -4.07 14.40 22.59
C GLU A 347 -3.24 13.24 23.15
N SER A 348 -3.83 12.43 24.04
CA SER A 348 -3.16 11.26 24.63
C SER A 348 -2.90 10.15 23.61
N SER A 349 -3.61 10.15 22.48
CA SER A 349 -3.43 9.25 21.34
C SER A 349 -2.19 9.58 20.51
N ASP A 350 -1.59 10.78 20.68
CA ASP A 350 -0.39 11.19 19.95
C ASP A 350 0.86 10.50 20.51
N ARG A 351 0.94 9.20 20.26
CA ARG A 351 1.99 8.32 20.74
C ARG A 351 2.41 7.37 19.61
N PHE A 352 3.71 7.36 19.33
CA PHE A 352 4.27 6.45 18.33
C PHE A 352 4.43 5.03 18.88
N ASP A 353 5.03 4.88 20.06
CA ASP A 353 5.15 3.58 20.75
C ASP A 353 5.52 3.79 22.23
N GLY A 354 5.36 2.75 23.04
CA GLY A 354 5.77 2.71 24.44
C GLY A 354 6.86 1.69 24.67
N ALA A 355 7.65 1.94 25.73
CA ALA A 355 8.73 1.07 26.12
C ALA A 355 9.80 0.83 25.03
N VAL A 356 10.07 1.82 24.19
CA VAL A 356 11.10 1.77 23.13
C VAL A 356 12.48 1.82 23.76
N LYS A 357 13.29 0.79 23.53
CA LYS A 357 14.67 0.70 24.04
C LYS A 357 15.65 1.23 23.00
N MET A 358 16.24 2.39 23.28
CA MET A 358 17.22 3.06 22.39
C MET A 358 18.40 3.65 23.18
N PRO A 359 19.48 4.12 22.52
CA PRO A 359 20.56 4.86 23.18
C PRO A 359 20.02 6.02 24.04
N GLU A 360 20.72 6.39 25.11
CA GLU A 360 20.31 7.55 25.90
C GLU A 360 20.18 8.77 25.03
N THR A 361 18.96 9.32 25.00
CA THR A 361 18.49 10.32 24.05
C THR A 361 18.40 11.67 24.74
N VAL A 362 18.78 12.72 24.04
CA VAL A 362 18.76 14.11 24.52
C VAL A 362 18.05 15.05 23.56
N ARG A 363 17.72 16.26 24.01
CA ARG A 363 17.15 17.31 23.15
C ARG A 363 18.07 17.58 21.95
N GLY A 364 17.48 17.66 20.76
CA GLY A 364 18.17 17.92 19.50
C GLY A 364 18.57 16.66 18.73
N ASP A 365 18.52 15.48 19.37
CA ASP A 365 18.75 14.21 18.66
C ASP A 365 17.74 14.03 17.52
N LEU A 366 18.17 13.34 16.48
CA LEU A 366 17.33 12.93 15.35
C LEU A 366 16.93 11.46 15.48
N LEU A 367 15.63 11.20 15.34
CA LEU A 367 15.08 9.86 15.27
C LEU A 367 14.58 9.57 13.85
N ALA A 368 14.87 8.36 13.36
CA ALA A 368 14.24 7.80 12.16
C ALA A 368 13.16 6.82 12.58
N ILE A 369 11.92 7.04 12.12
CA ILE A 369 10.79 6.13 12.27
C ILE A 369 10.68 5.35 10.94
N CYS A 370 10.96 4.06 10.99
CA CYS A 370 11.10 3.19 9.81
C CYS A 370 9.75 2.80 9.19
N SER A 371 9.81 2.26 7.96
CA SER A 371 8.64 1.70 7.24
C SER A 371 7.48 2.69 7.10
N ALA A 372 7.80 3.98 6.96
CA ALA A 372 6.83 5.07 6.83
C ALA A 372 6.49 5.43 5.37
N GLY A 373 7.04 4.71 4.39
CA GLY A 373 6.86 5.01 2.97
C GLY A 373 5.46 4.69 2.42
N ALA A 374 4.72 3.80 3.10
CA ALA A 374 3.34 3.49 2.74
C ALA A 374 2.37 3.98 3.83
N TYR A 375 1.29 4.65 3.39
CA TYR A 375 0.25 5.16 4.30
C TYR A 375 0.81 6.07 5.40
N GLY A 376 1.92 6.75 5.12
CA GLY A 376 2.52 7.78 5.95
C GLY A 376 2.12 9.16 5.41
N GLN A 377 2.94 9.75 4.55
CA GLN A 377 2.72 11.11 4.01
C GLN A 377 1.31 11.31 3.41
N VAL A 378 0.77 10.32 2.70
CA VAL A 378 -0.57 10.39 2.08
C VAL A 378 -1.72 10.50 3.09
N MET A 379 -1.50 10.12 4.35
CA MET A 379 -2.46 10.24 5.44
C MET A 379 -2.15 11.43 6.36
N GLY A 380 -1.17 12.25 6.03
CA GLY A 380 -0.82 13.46 6.77
C GLY A 380 -1.97 14.46 6.82
N MET A 381 -2.10 15.18 7.94
CA MET A 381 -3.18 16.14 8.15
C MET A 381 -2.67 17.40 8.87
N ARG A 382 -3.38 18.51 8.66
CA ARG A 382 -3.06 19.80 9.29
C ARG A 382 -3.73 20.01 10.66
N TYR A 383 -3.84 18.92 11.43
CA TYR A 383 -4.40 19.04 12.77
C TYR A 383 -3.51 19.91 13.67
N ASN A 384 -4.09 20.71 14.55
CA ASN A 384 -3.46 21.80 15.31
C ASN A 384 -2.73 22.84 14.42
N GLN A 385 -3.18 23.05 13.16
CA GLN A 385 -2.54 23.96 12.18
C GLN A 385 -1.06 23.64 11.89
N LYS A 386 -0.66 22.37 12.07
CA LYS A 386 0.68 21.91 11.72
C LYS A 386 0.84 21.89 10.21
N GLU A 387 2.03 22.25 9.73
CA GLU A 387 2.39 22.07 8.33
C GLU A 387 2.58 20.58 7.99
N LEU A 388 2.30 20.21 6.73
CA LEU A 388 2.57 18.84 6.27
C LEU A 388 4.08 18.63 6.13
N ALA A 389 4.56 17.49 6.63
CA ALA A 389 5.94 17.11 6.50
C ALA A 389 6.35 17.01 5.02
N GLN A 390 7.46 17.67 4.66
CA GLN A 390 8.02 17.64 3.30
C GLN A 390 8.66 16.29 3.00
N ALA A 391 8.90 16.00 1.72
CA ALA A 391 9.63 14.82 1.28
C ALA A 391 11.01 15.22 0.74
N TYR A 392 12.03 14.42 1.11
CA TYR A 392 13.38 14.47 0.57
C TYR A 392 13.80 13.09 0.08
N TYR A 393 14.65 13.06 -0.95
CA TYR A 393 15.04 11.83 -1.61
C TYR A 393 16.54 11.61 -1.50
N SER A 394 16.96 10.34 -1.45
CA SER A 394 18.40 10.02 -1.35
C SER A 394 19.27 10.55 -2.49
N SER A 395 18.65 10.83 -3.65
CA SER A 395 19.33 11.43 -4.78
C SER A 395 19.62 12.93 -4.65
N GLU A 396 19.06 13.60 -3.64
CA GLU A 396 19.15 15.05 -3.41
C GLU A 396 20.12 15.39 -2.24
N LEU A 397 20.53 14.40 -1.46
CA LEU A 397 21.29 14.53 -0.22
C LEU A 397 22.65 13.85 -0.29
#